data_8af351ac07f71f2e004f74a9f45161c3
#
_entry.id   8af351ac07f71f2e004f74a9f45161c3
#
_cell.length_a   1.000
_cell.length_b   1.000
_cell.length_c   1.000
_cell.angle_alpha   90.00
_cell.angle_beta   90.00
_cell.angle_gamma   90.00
#
_symmetry.space_group_name_H-M   'P 1'
#
loop_
_entity.id
_entity.type
_entity.pdbx_description
1 polymer ?
#
loop_
_entity_poly.entity_id
_entity_poly.type
_entity_poly.pdbx_seq_one_letter_code
_entity_poly.pdbx_strand_id
1 'polypeptide(L)'
;NAMLSIYSTYPNSSVLSIKTIPISPMYCSAIGKAALAYYDDEKLAAYFKRQDLRKRTAKTIITREAFEKERERIRESGLAYDDEEYEEGLFCMAAPLFNAEGAVVACISVSGGYGRMMAKKEKVAEVLRQAKEFIEVYTESMDRFEL
;
A
#
# COMPACT_ATOMS: atom_id res chain seq x y z
N ASN A 1 10.02 11.03 2.57
CA ASN A 1 9.61 9.69 2.11
C ASN A 1 8.37 9.23 2.88
N ALA A 2 7.20 9.59 2.37
CA ALA A 2 5.90 9.24 2.89
C ALA A 2 4.88 9.18 1.74
N MET A 3 3.77 8.48 1.96
CA MET A 3 2.63 8.45 1.03
C MET A 3 1.63 9.53 1.45
N LEU A 4 1.19 10.33 0.47
CA LEU A 4 0.13 11.33 0.66
C LEU A 4 -1.20 10.75 0.18
N SER A 5 -2.23 10.81 1.03
CA SER A 5 -3.60 10.46 0.65
C SER A 5 -4.24 11.63 -0.09
N ILE A 6 -4.57 11.44 -1.38
CA ILE A 6 -5.21 12.46 -2.22
C ILE A 6 -6.73 12.32 -2.27
N TYR A 7 -7.25 11.13 -2.01
CA TYR A 7 -8.69 10.85 -1.97
C TYR A 7 -9.00 9.71 -1.01
N SER A 8 -10.08 9.84 -0.25
CA SER A 8 -10.57 8.79 0.65
C SER A 8 -12.09 8.78 0.68
N THR A 9 -12.68 7.61 0.71
CA THR A 9 -14.11 7.41 0.84
C THR A 9 -14.43 6.46 1.99
N TYR A 10 -15.58 6.65 2.62
CA TYR A 10 -16.03 5.90 3.79
C TYR A 10 -17.45 5.40 3.56
N PRO A 11 -17.79 4.18 4.02
CA PRO A 11 -19.17 3.71 3.97
C PRO A 11 -20.08 4.56 4.88
N ASN A 12 -21.27 4.90 4.41
CA ASN A 12 -22.24 5.76 5.11
C ASN A 12 -22.73 5.21 6.45
N SER A 13 -22.52 3.93 6.76
CA SER A 13 -23.08 3.25 7.93
C SER A 13 -22.05 2.88 9.01
N SER A 14 -20.81 3.33 8.87
CA SER A 14 -19.77 2.86 9.79
C SER A 14 -19.37 3.94 10.79
N VAL A 15 -19.50 3.59 12.05
CA VAL A 15 -18.69 4.19 13.13
C VAL A 15 -17.24 3.72 12.90
N LEU A 16 -16.56 4.32 11.91
CA LEU A 16 -15.15 4.09 11.69
C LEU A 16 -14.37 5.02 12.60
N SER A 17 -13.79 4.44 13.64
CA SER A 17 -12.82 5.12 14.49
C SER A 17 -11.45 5.31 13.81
N ILE A 18 -11.31 4.86 12.57
CA ILE A 18 -10.06 4.97 11.82
C ILE A 18 -10.02 6.35 11.18
N LYS A 19 -9.21 7.24 11.74
CA LYS A 19 -8.87 8.51 11.10
C LYS A 19 -8.00 8.23 9.88
N THR A 20 -8.39 8.74 8.73
CA THR A 20 -7.48 8.76 7.58
C THR A 20 -6.24 9.55 7.94
N ILE A 21 -5.10 8.92 7.79
CA ILE A 21 -3.81 9.55 7.99
C ILE A 21 -3.44 10.21 6.67
N PRO A 22 -3.40 11.55 6.60
CA PRO A 22 -3.09 12.24 5.34
C PRO A 22 -1.69 11.89 4.82
N ILE A 23 -0.77 11.59 5.72
CA ILE A 23 0.62 11.25 5.42
C ILE A 23 0.97 9.94 6.13
N SER A 24 1.19 8.88 5.36
CA SER A 24 1.51 7.55 5.89
C SER A 24 2.99 7.22 5.72
N PRO A 25 3.66 6.67 6.75
CA PRO A 25 5.03 6.21 6.62
C PRO A 25 5.11 5.03 5.66
N MET A 26 6.14 5.00 4.80
CA MET A 26 6.22 3.98 3.74
C MET A 26 6.55 2.58 4.28
N TYR A 27 7.38 2.46 5.33
CA TYR A 27 7.89 1.17 5.79
C TYR A 27 6.84 0.27 6.46
N CYS A 28 5.77 0.83 7.02
CA CYS A 28 4.79 0.09 7.82
C CYS A 28 3.32 0.31 7.39
N SER A 29 3.05 1.10 6.36
CA SER A 29 1.72 1.20 5.77
C SER A 29 1.62 0.35 4.51
N ALA A 30 0.43 -0.19 4.22
CA ALA A 30 0.21 -1.01 3.02
C ALA A 30 0.56 -0.25 1.74
N ILE A 31 0.09 1.00 1.58
CA ILE A 31 0.41 1.84 0.41
C ILE A 31 1.90 2.15 0.30
N GLY A 32 2.57 2.39 1.43
CA GLY A 32 4.01 2.65 1.44
C GLY A 32 4.82 1.42 1.06
N LYS A 33 4.49 0.25 1.60
CA LYS A 33 5.15 -1.01 1.24
C LYS A 33 4.88 -1.39 -0.20
N ALA A 34 3.68 -1.14 -0.73
CA ALA A 34 3.37 -1.32 -2.13
C ALA A 34 4.30 -0.51 -3.04
N ALA A 35 4.55 0.75 -2.71
CA ALA A 35 5.48 1.59 -3.47
C ALA A 35 6.95 1.17 -3.28
N LEU A 36 7.39 0.92 -2.03
CA LEU A 36 8.77 0.51 -1.72
C LEU A 36 9.18 -0.79 -2.42
N ALA A 37 8.24 -1.72 -2.60
CA ALA A 37 8.52 -3.00 -3.23
C ALA A 37 9.08 -2.87 -4.65
N TYR A 38 8.80 -1.76 -5.34
CA TYR A 38 9.25 -1.50 -6.71
C TYR A 38 10.41 -0.50 -6.80
N TYR A 39 10.95 -0.05 -5.66
CA TYR A 39 12.20 0.69 -5.68
C TYR A 39 13.33 -0.21 -6.20
N ASP A 40 14.29 0.39 -6.92
CA ASP A 40 15.56 -0.27 -7.20
C ASP A 40 16.35 -0.50 -5.90
N ASP A 41 17.34 -1.36 -5.95
CA ASP A 41 18.10 -1.79 -4.77
C ASP A 41 18.88 -0.64 -4.12
N GLU A 42 19.33 0.33 -4.92
CA GLU A 42 20.05 1.50 -4.42
C GLU A 42 19.11 2.44 -3.65
N LYS A 43 17.95 2.76 -4.22
CA LYS A 43 16.91 3.59 -3.55
C LYS A 43 16.38 2.91 -2.30
N LEU A 44 16.16 1.60 -2.36
CA LEU A 44 15.69 0.84 -1.19
C LEU A 44 16.74 0.84 -0.08
N ALA A 45 18.01 0.60 -0.41
CA ALA A 45 19.11 0.67 0.55
C ALA A 45 19.25 2.07 1.18
N ALA A 46 19.14 3.12 0.35
CA ALA A 46 19.17 4.49 0.82
C ALA A 46 17.97 4.83 1.71
N TYR A 47 16.79 4.27 1.40
CA TYR A 47 15.60 4.43 2.23
C TYR A 47 15.85 3.88 3.64
N PHE A 48 16.25 2.62 3.77
CA PHE A 48 16.46 1.98 5.07
C PHE A 48 17.65 2.54 5.86
N LYS A 49 18.65 3.15 5.19
CA LYS A 49 19.79 3.80 5.88
C LYS A 49 19.46 5.17 6.48
N ARG A 50 18.56 5.94 5.85
CA ARG A 50 18.34 7.37 6.18
C ARG A 50 17.10 7.62 7.02
N GLN A 51 16.22 6.63 7.19
CA GLN A 51 14.97 6.82 7.91
C GLN A 51 15.11 6.45 9.39
N ASP A 52 14.54 7.28 10.24
CA ASP A 52 14.27 6.92 11.64
C ASP A 52 13.05 5.99 11.67
N LEU A 53 13.32 4.71 11.43
CA LEU A 53 12.29 3.67 11.33
C LEU A 53 11.92 3.22 12.74
N ARG A 54 10.80 3.70 13.24
CA ARG A 54 10.31 3.37 14.57
C ARG A 54 9.52 2.08 14.56
N LYS A 55 9.86 1.18 15.46
CA LYS A 55 9.04 0.00 15.74
C LYS A 55 7.75 0.43 16.42
N ARG A 56 6.64 0.45 15.69
CA ARG A 56 5.32 0.91 16.17
C ARG A 56 4.58 -0.20 16.91
N THR A 57 4.71 -1.43 16.40
CA THR A 57 4.17 -2.65 16.98
C THR A 57 5.22 -3.75 16.97
N ALA A 58 4.91 -4.91 17.54
CA ALA A 58 5.80 -6.07 17.46
C ALA A 58 6.03 -6.55 16.02
N LYS A 59 5.06 -6.32 15.12
CA LYS A 59 5.08 -6.74 13.71
C LYS A 59 5.78 -5.76 12.77
N THR A 60 6.03 -4.51 13.18
CA THR A 60 6.62 -3.48 12.30
C THR A 60 7.95 -3.92 11.71
N ILE A 61 8.03 -3.91 10.38
CA ILE A 61 9.26 -4.17 9.62
C ILE A 61 10.12 -2.92 9.60
N ILE A 62 11.33 -2.98 10.18
CA ILE A 62 12.26 -1.84 10.31
C ILE A 62 13.64 -2.08 9.72
N THR A 63 13.89 -3.27 9.16
CA THR A 63 15.17 -3.60 8.53
C THR A 63 14.99 -3.93 7.07
N ARG A 64 16.04 -3.68 6.26
CA ARG A 64 16.05 -4.02 4.85
C ARG A 64 15.90 -5.52 4.64
N GLU A 65 16.62 -6.33 5.40
CA GLU A 65 16.62 -7.79 5.26
C GLU A 65 15.22 -8.38 5.50
N ALA A 66 14.50 -7.87 6.51
CA ALA A 66 13.13 -8.30 6.76
C ALA A 66 12.18 -7.81 5.64
N PHE A 67 12.43 -6.61 5.10
CA PHE A 67 11.62 -6.06 4.02
C PHE A 67 11.84 -6.79 2.68
N GLU A 68 13.02 -7.33 2.39
CA GLU A 68 13.26 -8.08 1.13
C GLU A 68 12.31 -9.27 0.98
N LYS A 69 12.02 -10.01 2.05
CA LYS A 69 11.01 -11.09 2.03
C LYS A 69 9.61 -10.58 1.74
N GLU A 70 9.26 -9.45 2.34
CA GLU A 70 7.97 -8.78 2.10
C GLU A 70 7.90 -8.23 0.67
N ARG A 71 9.00 -7.69 0.14
CA ARG A 71 9.14 -7.21 -1.23
C ARG A 71 8.86 -8.30 -2.26
N GLU A 72 9.47 -9.48 -2.08
CA GLU A 72 9.23 -10.65 -2.94
C GLU A 72 7.75 -11.03 -2.93
N ARG A 73 7.17 -11.17 -1.74
CA ARG A 73 5.75 -11.49 -1.57
C ARG A 73 4.82 -10.46 -2.26
N ILE A 74 5.14 -9.16 -2.13
CA ILE A 74 4.36 -8.09 -2.77
C ILE A 74 4.45 -8.19 -4.28
N ARG A 75 5.64 -8.40 -4.83
CA ARG A 75 5.86 -8.53 -6.28
C ARG A 75 5.15 -9.75 -6.87
N GLU A 76 5.14 -10.87 -6.17
CA GLU A 76 4.44 -12.08 -6.59
C GLU A 76 2.92 -11.94 -6.53
N SER A 77 2.38 -11.37 -5.45
CA SER A 77 0.93 -11.26 -5.23
C SER A 77 0.29 -10.03 -5.86
N GLY A 78 1.08 -8.98 -6.15
CA GLY A 78 0.60 -7.66 -6.55
C GLY A 78 -0.06 -6.86 -5.42
N LEU A 79 0.00 -7.36 -4.18
CA LEU A 79 -0.67 -6.74 -3.02
C LEU A 79 0.29 -6.60 -1.83
N ALA A 80 0.27 -5.43 -1.21
CA ALA A 80 0.93 -5.18 0.07
C ALA A 80 -0.09 -5.17 1.21
N TYR A 81 0.33 -5.60 2.39
CA TYR A 81 -0.49 -5.60 3.60
C TYR A 81 0.19 -4.76 4.68
N ASP A 82 -0.61 -4.02 5.44
CA ASP A 82 -0.28 -3.59 6.79
C ASP A 82 -1.04 -4.53 7.73
N ASP A 83 -0.34 -5.51 8.27
CA ASP A 83 -0.87 -6.51 9.18
C ASP A 83 -0.51 -6.12 10.62
N GLU A 84 -1.21 -5.11 11.12
CA GLU A 84 -0.94 -4.53 12.44
C GLU A 84 0.50 -3.99 12.60
N GLU A 85 1.13 -3.57 11.50
CA GLU A 85 2.48 -2.99 11.54
C GLU A 85 2.46 -1.52 11.94
N TYR A 86 1.47 -0.77 11.45
CA TYR A 86 1.27 0.64 11.79
C TYR A 86 0.63 0.79 13.16
N GLU A 87 -0.41 0.01 13.45
CA GLU A 87 -1.19 0.07 14.69
C GLU A 87 -1.85 -1.30 14.95
N GLU A 88 -1.87 -1.75 16.20
CA GLU A 88 -2.56 -2.98 16.59
C GLU A 88 -4.07 -2.87 16.32
N GLY A 89 -4.67 -3.96 15.86
CA GLY A 89 -6.08 -4.00 15.46
C GLY A 89 -6.40 -3.42 14.10
N LEU A 90 -5.40 -2.85 13.37
CA LEU A 90 -5.54 -2.34 12.01
C LEU A 90 -5.06 -3.38 10.99
N PHE A 91 -5.83 -3.56 9.91
CA PHE A 91 -5.38 -4.29 8.73
C PHE A 91 -5.66 -3.47 7.47
N CYS A 92 -4.65 -3.27 6.65
CA CYS A 92 -4.78 -2.59 5.37
C CYS A 92 -4.26 -3.47 4.23
N MET A 93 -4.87 -3.33 3.06
CA MET A 93 -4.42 -3.95 1.83
C MET A 93 -4.24 -2.86 0.78
N ALA A 94 -3.18 -2.92 -0.01
CA ALA A 94 -2.90 -1.96 -1.05
C ALA A 94 -2.39 -2.64 -2.33
N ALA A 95 -2.71 -2.03 -3.46
CA ALA A 95 -2.16 -2.38 -4.76
C ALA A 95 -1.42 -1.17 -5.36
N PRO A 96 -0.23 -1.36 -5.94
CA PRO A 96 0.45 -0.32 -6.70
C PRO A 96 -0.23 -0.09 -8.04
N LEU A 97 -0.25 1.16 -8.52
CA LEU A 97 -0.68 1.56 -9.85
C LEU A 97 0.55 1.95 -10.65
N PHE A 98 0.65 1.39 -11.85
CA PHE A 98 1.79 1.61 -12.75
C PHE A 98 1.41 2.52 -13.90
N ASN A 99 2.38 3.30 -14.38
CA ASN A 99 2.28 3.97 -15.68
C ASN A 99 2.74 3.04 -16.81
N ALA A 100 2.68 3.53 -18.04
CA ALA A 100 3.06 2.78 -19.24
C ALA A 100 4.53 2.32 -19.24
N GLU A 101 5.40 3.03 -18.51
CA GLU A 101 6.83 2.69 -18.37
C GLU A 101 7.07 1.65 -17.24
N GLY A 102 6.03 1.18 -16.57
CA GLY A 102 6.13 0.23 -15.46
C GLY A 102 6.59 0.83 -14.14
N ALA A 103 6.57 2.15 -13.99
CA ALA A 103 6.87 2.82 -12.73
C ALA A 103 5.62 2.95 -11.85
N VAL A 104 5.77 2.77 -10.55
CA VAL A 104 4.67 3.00 -9.59
C VAL A 104 4.46 4.50 -9.45
N VAL A 105 3.27 4.98 -9.84
CA VAL A 105 2.88 6.39 -9.78
C VAL A 105 1.90 6.69 -8.65
N ALA A 106 1.12 5.70 -8.24
CA ALA A 106 0.15 5.81 -7.15
C ALA A 106 -0.09 4.44 -6.49
N CYS A 107 -0.91 4.43 -5.45
CA CYS A 107 -1.42 3.20 -4.83
C CYS A 107 -2.90 3.37 -4.47
N ILE A 108 -3.66 2.30 -4.56
CA ILE A 108 -5.01 2.21 -4.02
C ILE A 108 -5.03 1.28 -2.80
N SER A 109 -5.88 1.55 -1.83
CA SER A 109 -5.94 0.73 -0.62
C SER A 109 -7.33 0.65 0.01
N VAL A 110 -7.53 -0.42 0.79
CA VAL A 110 -8.66 -0.60 1.69
C VAL A 110 -8.11 -0.83 3.09
N SER A 111 -8.65 -0.10 4.06
CA SER A 111 -8.23 -0.16 5.47
C SER A 111 -9.42 -0.42 6.37
N GLY A 112 -9.22 -1.16 7.45
CA GLY A 112 -10.28 -1.46 8.40
C GLY A 112 -9.78 -2.18 9.65
N GLY A 113 -10.67 -2.36 10.62
CA GLY A 113 -10.37 -3.17 11.79
C GLY A 113 -10.03 -4.62 11.40
N TYR A 114 -9.00 -5.16 12.05
CA TYR A 114 -8.38 -6.45 11.73
C TYR A 114 -9.39 -7.57 11.50
N GLY A 115 -10.28 -7.85 12.46
CA GLY A 115 -11.24 -8.94 12.34
C GLY A 115 -12.19 -8.81 11.15
N ARG A 116 -12.67 -7.58 10.86
CA ARG A 116 -13.54 -7.30 9.71
C ARG A 116 -12.81 -7.50 8.38
N MET A 117 -11.57 -7.03 8.29
CA MET A 117 -10.77 -7.15 7.08
C MET A 117 -10.37 -8.60 6.83
N MET A 118 -9.97 -9.34 7.87
CA MET A 118 -9.62 -10.76 7.75
C MET A 118 -10.80 -11.62 7.29
N ALA A 119 -12.01 -11.35 7.80
CA ALA A 119 -13.23 -12.05 7.38
C ALA A 119 -13.57 -11.84 5.88
N LYS A 120 -13.04 -10.80 5.25
CA LYS A 120 -13.31 -10.43 3.85
C LYS A 120 -12.03 -10.36 2.99
N LYS A 121 -10.92 -10.88 3.47
CA LYS A 121 -9.59 -10.70 2.90
C LYS A 121 -9.56 -11.03 1.40
N GLU A 122 -10.03 -12.21 1.02
CA GLU A 122 -10.00 -12.66 -0.38
C GLU A 122 -10.89 -11.78 -1.28
N LYS A 123 -12.07 -11.39 -0.78
CA LYS A 123 -12.96 -10.51 -1.54
C LYS A 123 -12.38 -9.11 -1.73
N VAL A 124 -11.74 -8.56 -0.70
CA VAL A 124 -11.05 -7.26 -0.79
C VAL A 124 -9.86 -7.33 -1.74
N ALA A 125 -9.08 -8.43 -1.70
CA ALA A 125 -7.98 -8.66 -2.62
C ALA A 125 -8.45 -8.70 -4.08
N GLU A 126 -9.54 -9.42 -4.35
CA GLU A 126 -10.16 -9.49 -5.69
C GLU A 126 -10.58 -8.09 -6.18
N VAL A 127 -11.32 -7.34 -5.34
CA VAL A 127 -11.79 -5.99 -5.70
C VAL A 127 -10.63 -5.03 -5.93
N LEU A 128 -9.56 -5.09 -5.13
CA LEU A 128 -8.38 -4.27 -5.34
C LEU A 128 -7.68 -4.57 -6.67
N ARG A 129 -7.56 -5.85 -7.05
CA ARG A 129 -6.98 -6.22 -8.35
C ARG A 129 -7.82 -5.72 -9.52
N GLN A 130 -9.15 -5.89 -9.45
CA GLN A 130 -10.08 -5.40 -10.47
C GLN A 130 -10.04 -3.87 -10.59
N ALA A 131 -10.03 -3.16 -9.46
CA ALA A 131 -9.94 -1.70 -9.44
C ALA A 131 -8.61 -1.20 -10.00
N LYS A 132 -7.49 -1.86 -9.67
CA LYS A 132 -6.17 -1.58 -10.22
C LYS A 132 -6.20 -1.70 -11.75
N GLU A 133 -6.63 -2.85 -12.27
CA GLU A 133 -6.71 -3.12 -13.71
C GLU A 133 -7.57 -2.08 -14.43
N PHE A 134 -8.74 -1.77 -13.89
CA PHE A 134 -9.63 -0.76 -14.45
C PHE A 134 -8.98 0.63 -14.51
N ILE A 135 -8.31 1.06 -13.44
CA ILE A 135 -7.66 2.37 -13.38
C ILE A 135 -6.51 2.45 -14.38
N GLU A 136 -5.68 1.42 -14.47
CA GLU A 136 -4.52 1.40 -15.38
C GLU A 136 -4.97 1.45 -16.85
N VAL A 137 -5.94 0.64 -17.24
CA VAL A 137 -6.51 0.67 -18.61
C VAL A 137 -7.16 2.01 -18.93
N TYR A 138 -7.86 2.62 -17.95
CA TYR A 138 -8.50 3.92 -18.15
C TYR A 138 -7.47 5.04 -18.32
N THR A 139 -6.43 5.08 -17.50
CA THR A 139 -5.36 6.09 -17.61
C THR A 139 -4.57 5.95 -18.91
N GLU A 140 -4.21 4.75 -19.31
CA GLU A 140 -3.56 4.51 -20.63
C GLU A 140 -4.42 4.96 -21.81
N SER A 141 -5.76 4.84 -21.70
CA SER A 141 -6.66 5.32 -22.74
C SER A 141 -6.71 6.84 -22.82
N MET A 142 -6.61 7.54 -21.69
CA MET A 142 -6.60 9.00 -21.65
C MET A 142 -5.33 9.58 -22.26
N ASP A 143 -4.16 9.00 -21.97
CA ASP A 143 -2.88 9.44 -22.55
C ASP A 143 -2.84 9.36 -24.09
N ARG A 144 -3.68 8.49 -24.69
CA ARG A 144 -3.82 8.40 -26.15
C ARG A 144 -4.71 9.47 -26.77
N PHE A 145 -5.46 10.21 -25.96
CA PHE A 145 -6.38 11.27 -26.42
C PHE A 145 -5.87 12.69 -26.14
N GLU A 146 -4.77 12.86 -25.41
CA GLU A 146 -4.08 14.13 -25.31
C GLU A 146 -3.23 14.31 -26.59
N LEU A 147 -3.86 14.93 -27.58
CA LEU A 147 -3.23 15.43 -28.81
C LEU A 147 -2.68 16.85 -28.59
#